data_bba254dbcbc95223466ac6cde04b7bbc
#
_entry.id   bba254dbcbc95223466ac6cde04b7bbc
#
_cell.length_a   1.000
_cell.length_b   1.000
_cell.length_c   1.000
_cell.angle_alpha   90.00
_cell.angle_beta   90.00
_cell.angle_gamma   90.00
#
_symmetry.space_group_name_H-M   'P 1'
#
loop_
_entity.id
_entity.type
_entity.pdbx_description
1 polymer ?
#
loop_
_entity_poly.entity_id
_entity_poly.type
_entity_poly.pdbx_seq_one_letter_code
_entity_poly.pdbx_strand_id
1 'polypeptide(L)'
;MHIHLDLIGGLSGNMFVGAMLDHLKTPIPALLLQIERAGFADLVELTATSKNDGVLTGTYFNVSAEFEAHHHRHYRDIKQKVEASLLSEKTKQISLDIFRLLAEAEATVHGKAIEDVAFHEVGAWDSIADIISAAWLIEQAGVKSTSVSSLPMGGGRVKTAHGLLPVPAPATELLLRGFEFIDDGISGERITPTGAAILKFLKPGEKPASSVLLGSGYGFGSKSFPGISNVTRVSFFDVNTASTTLSWQEDRVVQLNFEIDDQTPEDLSVALENIRELPGVLDVNQSLAFGKKGRMMFAVQILVVSQAESDVMAQCFEETTTLGIRKIELDRAILNRSEHIVNVGTEKFRTKRASRPGDMTTKVEIDDIAHLPGIRRRSTKADIENQTSEE
;
A
#
# COMPACT_ATOMS: atom_id res chain seq x y z
N MET A 1 -12.85 -3.49 6.18
CA MET A 1 -11.90 -3.46 7.31
C MET A 1 -10.53 -3.05 6.80
N HIS A 2 -9.90 -2.06 7.41
CA HIS A 2 -8.48 -1.75 7.27
C HIS A 2 -7.75 -2.22 8.51
N ILE A 3 -6.54 -2.78 8.35
CA ILE A 3 -5.69 -3.13 9.48
C ILE A 3 -4.36 -2.37 9.39
N HIS A 4 -3.87 -1.91 10.54
CA HIS A 4 -2.55 -1.34 10.68
C HIS A 4 -1.68 -2.21 11.58
N LEU A 5 -0.49 -2.54 11.10
CA LEU A 5 0.48 -3.33 11.85
C LEU A 5 1.54 -2.41 12.45
N ASP A 6 1.66 -2.44 13.77
CA ASP A 6 2.79 -1.83 14.49
C ASP A 6 3.73 -2.93 14.95
N LEU A 7 4.93 -2.94 14.38
CA LEU A 7 5.92 -3.99 14.61
C LEU A 7 6.84 -3.67 15.79
N ILE A 8 6.29 -3.46 16.98
CA ILE A 8 7.01 -3.02 18.17
C ILE A 8 8.18 -3.97 18.48
N GLY A 9 7.89 -5.25 18.66
CA GLY A 9 8.91 -6.29 18.85
C GLY A 9 9.42 -6.89 17.54
N GLY A 10 8.67 -6.76 16.47
CA GLY A 10 8.91 -7.37 15.17
C GLY A 10 7.66 -8.07 14.64
N LEU A 11 7.87 -9.07 13.76
CA LEU A 11 6.79 -9.83 13.15
C LEU A 11 7.21 -11.28 12.88
N SER A 12 6.39 -12.21 13.32
CA SER A 12 6.45 -13.62 12.96
C SER A 12 5.03 -14.14 12.69
N GLY A 13 4.92 -15.35 12.12
CA GLY A 13 3.61 -15.93 11.84
C GLY A 13 2.74 -16.03 13.08
N ASN A 14 3.29 -16.61 14.15
CA ASN A 14 2.58 -16.75 15.43
C ASN A 14 2.25 -15.39 16.10
N MET A 15 3.09 -14.35 15.94
CA MET A 15 2.77 -13.02 16.45
C MET A 15 1.60 -12.39 15.70
N PHE A 16 1.57 -12.53 14.37
CA PHE A 16 0.45 -12.06 13.57
C PHE A 16 -0.85 -12.79 13.96
N VAL A 17 -0.81 -14.13 13.98
CA VAL A 17 -1.96 -14.94 14.38
C VAL A 17 -2.41 -14.58 15.79
N GLY A 18 -1.50 -14.48 16.76
CA GLY A 18 -1.78 -14.08 18.13
C GLY A 18 -2.49 -12.74 18.23
N ALA A 19 -2.03 -11.72 17.48
CA ALA A 19 -2.66 -10.41 17.46
C ALA A 19 -4.06 -10.43 16.84
N MET A 20 -4.26 -11.19 15.77
CA MET A 20 -5.58 -11.37 15.16
C MET A 20 -6.55 -12.08 16.11
N LEU A 21 -6.09 -13.16 16.77
CA LEU A 21 -6.89 -13.90 17.76
C LEU A 21 -7.26 -13.01 18.96
N ASP A 22 -6.32 -12.18 19.42
CA ASP A 22 -6.54 -11.29 20.57
C ASP A 22 -7.67 -10.29 20.32
N HIS A 23 -7.74 -9.70 19.14
CA HIS A 23 -8.82 -8.77 18.78
C HIS A 23 -10.13 -9.50 18.46
N LEU A 24 -10.07 -10.49 17.57
CA LEU A 24 -11.26 -11.18 17.05
C LEU A 24 -11.91 -12.09 18.10
N LYS A 25 -11.21 -12.39 19.21
CA LYS A 25 -11.66 -13.32 20.26
C LYS A 25 -12.05 -14.68 19.69
N THR A 26 -11.38 -15.09 18.64
CA THR A 26 -11.64 -16.37 17.97
C THR A 26 -11.18 -17.52 18.85
N PRO A 27 -12.04 -18.51 19.14
CA PRO A 27 -11.67 -19.65 19.95
C PRO A 27 -10.73 -20.60 19.19
N ILE A 28 -9.75 -21.16 19.87
CA ILE A 28 -8.77 -22.11 19.29
C ILE A 28 -9.42 -23.29 18.56
N PRO A 29 -10.52 -23.92 19.05
CA PRO A 29 -11.18 -24.98 18.30
C PRO A 29 -11.64 -24.60 16.89
N ALA A 30 -12.02 -23.33 16.67
CA ALA A 30 -12.40 -22.86 15.33
C ALA A 30 -11.19 -22.79 14.39
N LEU A 31 -10.02 -22.42 14.93
CA LEU A 31 -8.76 -22.42 14.17
C LEU A 31 -8.27 -23.85 13.90
N LEU A 32 -8.34 -24.74 14.92
CA LEU A 32 -7.96 -26.13 14.79
C LEU A 32 -8.78 -26.84 13.70
N LEU A 33 -10.08 -26.53 13.60
CA LEU A 33 -10.93 -27.03 12.52
C LEU A 33 -10.39 -26.65 11.11
N GLN A 34 -9.77 -25.47 10.97
CA GLN A 34 -9.17 -25.11 9.67
C GLN A 34 -7.91 -25.90 9.39
N ILE A 35 -7.10 -26.17 10.41
CA ILE A 35 -5.93 -27.04 10.29
C ILE A 35 -6.34 -28.47 9.95
N GLU A 36 -7.43 -28.97 10.54
CA GLU A 36 -8.04 -30.25 10.21
C GLU A 36 -8.51 -30.30 8.74
N ARG A 37 -9.25 -29.28 8.31
CA ARG A 37 -9.69 -29.15 6.91
C ARG A 37 -8.54 -29.06 5.91
N ALA A 38 -7.42 -28.53 6.35
CA ALA A 38 -6.19 -28.50 5.56
C ALA A 38 -5.43 -29.86 5.57
N GLY A 39 -5.84 -30.79 6.43
CA GLY A 39 -5.25 -32.13 6.55
C GLY A 39 -3.95 -32.15 7.38
N PHE A 40 -3.81 -31.26 8.37
CA PHE A 40 -2.61 -31.14 9.19
C PHE A 40 -2.87 -31.31 10.71
N ALA A 41 -4.11 -31.62 11.14
CA ALA A 41 -4.47 -31.66 12.57
C ALA A 41 -3.66 -32.67 13.39
N ASP A 42 -3.40 -33.85 12.83
CA ASP A 42 -2.63 -34.90 13.52
C ASP A 42 -1.13 -34.58 13.67
N LEU A 43 -0.68 -33.48 13.11
CA LEU A 43 0.73 -33.12 13.00
C LEU A 43 1.12 -31.94 13.88
N VAL A 44 0.13 -31.23 14.44
CA VAL A 44 0.34 -30.01 15.23
C VAL A 44 -0.66 -29.88 16.37
N GLU A 45 -0.20 -29.33 17.46
CA GLU A 45 -1.04 -28.85 18.55
C GLU A 45 -1.04 -27.33 18.58
N LEU A 46 -2.22 -26.72 18.64
CA LEU A 46 -2.39 -25.28 18.70
C LEU A 46 -2.75 -24.83 20.13
N THR A 47 -2.01 -23.87 20.63
CA THR A 47 -2.31 -23.22 21.90
C THR A 47 -2.35 -21.72 21.78
N ALA A 48 -3.26 -21.07 22.49
CA ALA A 48 -3.28 -19.63 22.67
C ALA A 48 -3.50 -19.31 24.14
N THR A 49 -2.56 -18.60 24.71
CA THR A 49 -2.59 -18.24 26.14
C THR A 49 -2.47 -16.73 26.30
N SER A 50 -3.14 -16.18 27.31
CA SER A 50 -2.91 -14.79 27.69
C SER A 50 -1.51 -14.63 28.25
N LYS A 51 -0.76 -13.65 27.72
CA LYS A 51 0.58 -13.30 28.19
C LYS A 51 0.61 -11.84 28.60
N ASN A 52 1.25 -11.58 29.73
CA ASN A 52 1.52 -10.25 30.25
C ASN A 52 3.01 -10.12 30.54
N ASP A 53 3.68 -9.08 30.02
CA ASP A 53 5.10 -8.83 30.22
C ASP A 53 5.37 -7.72 31.25
N GLY A 54 4.36 -7.27 31.97
CA GLY A 54 4.41 -6.17 32.92
C GLY A 54 4.09 -4.80 32.31
N VAL A 55 4.01 -4.70 30.97
CA VAL A 55 3.69 -3.48 30.23
C VAL A 55 2.40 -3.67 29.43
N LEU A 56 2.29 -4.77 28.71
CA LEU A 56 1.17 -5.08 27.83
C LEU A 56 0.60 -6.47 28.14
N THR A 57 -0.69 -6.63 27.85
CA THR A 57 -1.36 -7.93 27.86
C THR A 57 -1.84 -8.24 26.45
N GLY A 58 -1.70 -9.48 26.01
CA GLY A 58 -2.14 -9.94 24.69
C GLY A 58 -2.10 -11.45 24.60
N THR A 59 -2.15 -11.98 23.40
CA THR A 59 -2.18 -13.41 23.13
C THR A 59 -0.80 -13.94 22.70
N TYR A 60 -0.32 -14.97 23.35
CA TYR A 60 0.79 -15.81 22.91
C TYR A 60 0.21 -17.02 22.21
N PHE A 61 0.31 -17.05 20.89
CA PHE A 61 -0.07 -18.17 20.04
C PHE A 61 1.15 -19.04 19.79
N ASN A 62 1.01 -20.34 19.95
CA ASN A 62 2.08 -21.30 19.75
C ASN A 62 1.57 -22.54 19.01
N VAL A 63 2.38 -23.02 18.11
CA VAL A 63 2.20 -24.29 17.41
C VAL A 63 3.31 -25.23 17.85
N SER A 64 2.96 -26.37 18.38
CA SER A 64 3.90 -27.46 18.68
C SER A 64 3.64 -28.65 17.77
N ALA A 65 4.70 -29.34 17.37
CA ALA A 65 4.63 -30.53 16.54
C ALA A 65 5.24 -31.71 17.31
N GLU A 66 4.51 -32.82 17.43
CA GLU A 66 4.97 -34.00 18.21
C GLU A 66 6.13 -34.74 17.54
N PHE A 67 6.34 -34.55 16.24
CA PHE A 67 7.39 -35.22 15.50
C PHE A 67 8.30 -34.25 14.76
N GLU A 68 9.45 -33.94 15.33
CA GLU A 68 10.60 -33.38 14.63
C GLU A 68 11.26 -34.40 13.72
N ALA A 69 10.53 -34.99 12.79
CA ALA A 69 11.20 -35.64 11.66
C ALA A 69 11.66 -34.52 10.73
N HIS A 70 12.99 -34.36 10.61
CA HIS A 70 13.64 -33.44 9.66
C HIS A 70 13.36 -33.86 8.20
N HIS A 71 12.10 -33.92 7.81
CA HIS A 71 11.70 -34.12 6.43
C HIS A 71 11.58 -32.75 5.77
N HIS A 72 12.56 -32.48 4.89
CA HIS A 72 12.47 -31.37 3.96
C HIS A 72 11.17 -31.51 3.17
N ARG A 73 10.26 -30.51 3.33
CA ARG A 73 8.98 -30.51 2.61
C ARG A 73 9.12 -29.64 1.39
N HIS A 74 8.85 -30.24 0.23
CA HIS A 74 8.88 -29.50 -1.01
C HIS A 74 7.65 -28.57 -1.12
N TYR A 75 7.86 -27.39 -1.64
CA TYR A 75 6.79 -26.44 -1.92
C TYR A 75 5.63 -27.07 -2.69
N ARG A 76 5.94 -27.89 -3.73
CA ARG A 76 4.93 -28.62 -4.53
C ARG A 76 4.01 -29.51 -3.70
N ASP A 77 4.54 -30.16 -2.66
CA ASP A 77 3.78 -31.09 -1.83
C ASP A 77 2.80 -30.34 -0.90
N ILE A 78 3.25 -29.20 -0.35
CA ILE A 78 2.41 -28.29 0.45
C ILE A 78 1.31 -27.71 -0.43
N LYS A 79 1.67 -27.19 -1.62
CA LYS A 79 0.75 -26.64 -2.61
C LYS A 79 -0.36 -27.63 -2.95
N GLN A 80 0.02 -28.86 -3.36
CA GLN A 80 -0.94 -29.90 -3.72
C GLN A 80 -1.89 -30.23 -2.55
N LYS A 81 -1.36 -30.30 -1.32
CA LYS A 81 -2.16 -30.61 -0.14
C LYS A 81 -3.15 -29.49 0.18
N VAL A 82 -2.74 -28.23 0.09
CA VAL A 82 -3.62 -27.06 0.30
C VAL A 82 -4.68 -26.97 -0.82
N GLU A 83 -4.32 -27.20 -2.08
CA GLU A 83 -5.27 -27.21 -3.20
C GLU A 83 -6.35 -28.29 -3.03
N ALA A 84 -5.97 -29.48 -2.57
CA ALA A 84 -6.90 -30.60 -2.32
C ALA A 84 -7.68 -30.49 -0.99
N SER A 85 -7.40 -29.50 -0.16
CA SER A 85 -7.98 -29.35 1.18
C SER A 85 -9.47 -28.97 1.17
N LEU A 86 -10.11 -29.06 2.35
CA LEU A 86 -11.49 -28.63 2.57
C LEU A 86 -11.62 -27.20 3.11
N LEU A 87 -10.56 -26.38 2.97
CA LEU A 87 -10.60 -24.95 3.29
C LEU A 87 -11.51 -24.19 2.33
N SER A 88 -11.95 -22.98 2.72
CA SER A 88 -12.63 -22.08 1.79
C SER A 88 -11.69 -21.71 0.63
N GLU A 89 -12.23 -21.46 -0.55
CA GLU A 89 -11.44 -21.09 -1.72
C GLU A 89 -10.58 -19.83 -1.46
N LYS A 90 -11.11 -18.90 -0.65
CA LYS A 90 -10.38 -17.68 -0.30
C LYS A 90 -9.22 -17.97 0.66
N THR A 91 -9.42 -18.78 1.71
CA THR A 91 -8.34 -19.21 2.58
C THR A 91 -7.28 -20.01 1.83
N LYS A 92 -7.66 -20.92 0.91
CA LYS A 92 -6.73 -21.63 0.02
C LYS A 92 -5.88 -20.65 -0.77
N GLN A 93 -6.52 -19.72 -1.46
CA GLN A 93 -5.82 -18.77 -2.32
C GLN A 93 -4.83 -17.92 -1.53
N ILE A 94 -5.25 -17.37 -0.37
CA ILE A 94 -4.38 -16.58 0.51
C ILE A 94 -3.19 -17.43 0.99
N SER A 95 -3.43 -18.66 1.43
CA SER A 95 -2.37 -19.57 1.88
C SER A 95 -1.37 -19.85 0.77
N LEU A 96 -1.85 -20.20 -0.42
CA LEU A 96 -1.01 -20.50 -1.59
C LEU A 96 -0.19 -19.28 -2.04
N ASP A 97 -0.77 -18.09 -1.99
CA ASP A 97 -0.05 -16.87 -2.34
C ASP A 97 1.08 -16.57 -1.34
N ILE A 98 0.85 -16.75 -0.03
CA ILE A 98 1.89 -16.58 0.99
C ILE A 98 2.99 -17.65 0.83
N PHE A 99 2.63 -18.91 0.63
CA PHE A 99 3.61 -19.99 0.40
C PHE A 99 4.42 -19.75 -0.87
N ARG A 100 3.80 -19.25 -1.93
CA ARG A 100 4.47 -18.92 -3.19
C ARG A 100 5.53 -17.83 -3.00
N LEU A 101 5.20 -16.74 -2.28
CA LEU A 101 6.15 -15.66 -1.96
C LEU A 101 7.38 -16.18 -1.22
N LEU A 102 7.18 -17.08 -0.24
CA LEU A 102 8.28 -17.74 0.47
C LEU A 102 9.11 -18.60 -0.47
N ALA A 103 8.46 -19.43 -1.29
CA ALA A 103 9.13 -20.32 -2.20
C ALA A 103 9.94 -19.56 -3.28
N GLU A 104 9.43 -18.43 -3.78
CA GLU A 104 10.14 -17.54 -4.71
C GLU A 104 11.41 -16.96 -4.07
N ALA A 105 11.33 -16.53 -2.79
CA ALA A 105 12.48 -16.02 -2.06
C ALA A 105 13.53 -17.10 -1.81
N GLU A 106 13.13 -18.27 -1.35
CA GLU A 106 14.02 -19.43 -1.12
C GLU A 106 14.63 -19.95 -2.45
N ALA A 107 13.85 -20.01 -3.53
CA ALA A 107 14.32 -20.36 -4.86
C ALA A 107 15.46 -19.44 -5.31
N THR A 108 15.29 -18.13 -5.08
CA THR A 108 16.30 -17.11 -5.40
C THR A 108 17.56 -17.29 -4.57
N VAL A 109 17.42 -17.50 -3.25
CA VAL A 109 18.57 -17.70 -2.34
C VAL A 109 19.37 -18.97 -2.71
N HIS A 110 18.68 -20.04 -3.08
CA HIS A 110 19.30 -21.33 -3.36
C HIS A 110 19.62 -21.56 -4.85
N GLY A 111 19.27 -20.66 -5.74
CA GLY A 111 19.49 -20.80 -7.18
C GLY A 111 18.76 -22.00 -7.79
N LYS A 112 17.54 -22.31 -7.32
CA LYS A 112 16.73 -23.46 -7.74
C LYS A 112 15.44 -23.00 -8.41
N ALA A 113 14.79 -23.92 -9.15
CA ALA A 113 13.41 -23.67 -9.58
C ALA A 113 12.46 -23.71 -8.37
N ILE A 114 11.38 -22.93 -8.41
CA ILE A 114 10.41 -22.81 -7.31
C ILE A 114 9.81 -24.17 -6.89
N GLU A 115 9.52 -25.03 -7.87
CA GLU A 115 8.94 -26.37 -7.63
C GLU A 115 9.92 -27.32 -6.93
N ASP A 116 11.24 -27.05 -7.01
CA ASP A 116 12.31 -27.85 -6.39
C ASP A 116 12.74 -27.30 -5.02
N VAL A 117 12.10 -26.22 -4.57
CA VAL A 117 12.36 -25.65 -3.24
C VAL A 117 11.91 -26.63 -2.17
N ALA A 118 12.85 -27.00 -1.30
CA ALA A 118 12.57 -27.67 -0.05
C ALA A 118 12.69 -26.65 1.09
N PHE A 119 11.65 -26.43 1.83
CA PHE A 119 11.69 -25.55 2.99
C PHE A 119 12.44 -26.24 4.14
N HIS A 120 13.52 -25.61 4.60
CA HIS A 120 14.35 -26.13 5.68
C HIS A 120 13.94 -25.61 7.06
N GLU A 121 13.52 -24.34 7.12
CA GLU A 121 13.07 -23.65 8.34
C GLU A 121 11.58 -23.37 8.32
N VAL A 122 11.07 -22.94 7.17
CA VAL A 122 9.66 -22.60 6.96
C VAL A 122 8.78 -23.82 6.66
N GLY A 123 9.40 -24.97 6.38
CA GLY A 123 8.71 -26.26 6.17
C GLY A 123 8.39 -27.04 7.45
N ALA A 124 8.74 -26.49 8.61
CA ALA A 124 8.27 -27.01 9.87
C ALA A 124 6.74 -26.84 9.98
N TRP A 125 6.10 -27.76 10.69
CA TRP A 125 4.64 -27.79 10.77
C TRP A 125 4.06 -26.52 11.42
N ASP A 126 4.83 -25.88 12.30
CA ASP A 126 4.48 -24.61 12.93
C ASP A 126 4.28 -23.48 11.90
N SER A 127 5.22 -23.32 10.97
CA SER A 127 5.13 -22.31 9.91
C SER A 127 3.97 -22.55 8.95
N ILE A 128 3.69 -23.84 8.63
CA ILE A 128 2.54 -24.21 7.80
C ILE A 128 1.23 -23.86 8.51
N ALA A 129 1.12 -24.21 9.78
CA ALA A 129 -0.06 -23.91 10.58
C ALA A 129 -0.23 -22.39 10.79
N ASP A 130 0.87 -21.66 11.01
CA ASP A 130 0.86 -20.18 11.10
C ASP A 130 0.28 -19.53 9.82
N ILE A 131 0.74 -19.98 8.64
CA ILE A 131 0.29 -19.42 7.35
C ILE A 131 -1.19 -19.72 7.11
N ILE A 132 -1.64 -20.95 7.33
CA ILE A 132 -3.04 -21.32 7.16
C ILE A 132 -3.93 -20.56 8.14
N SER A 133 -3.48 -20.44 9.40
CA SER A 133 -4.16 -19.69 10.44
C SER A 133 -4.28 -18.20 10.08
N ALA A 134 -3.18 -17.60 9.65
CA ALA A 134 -3.15 -16.21 9.20
C ALA A 134 -4.09 -15.98 8.01
N ALA A 135 -4.05 -16.87 7.02
CA ALA A 135 -4.91 -16.79 5.83
C ALA A 135 -6.39 -16.81 6.19
N TRP A 136 -6.79 -17.75 7.06
CA TRP A 136 -8.17 -17.82 7.51
C TRP A 136 -8.60 -16.60 8.35
N LEU A 137 -7.76 -16.12 9.26
CA LEU A 137 -8.05 -14.93 10.07
C LEU A 137 -8.14 -13.65 9.23
N ILE A 138 -7.32 -13.52 8.17
CA ILE A 138 -7.43 -12.43 7.19
C ILE A 138 -8.79 -12.47 6.47
N GLU A 139 -9.22 -13.67 6.08
CA GLU A 139 -10.56 -13.85 5.47
C GLU A 139 -11.66 -13.51 6.46
N GLN A 140 -11.62 -14.03 7.70
CA GLN A 140 -12.63 -13.80 8.73
C GLN A 140 -12.76 -12.31 9.09
N ALA A 141 -11.66 -11.61 9.19
CA ALA A 141 -11.66 -10.18 9.46
C ALA A 141 -12.13 -9.33 8.27
N GLY A 142 -12.26 -9.92 7.08
CA GLY A 142 -12.66 -9.19 5.87
C GLY A 142 -11.68 -8.06 5.55
N VAL A 143 -10.38 -8.31 5.70
CA VAL A 143 -9.32 -7.32 5.42
C VAL A 143 -9.36 -6.91 3.95
N LYS A 144 -9.47 -5.60 3.70
CA LYS A 144 -9.51 -4.99 2.36
C LYS A 144 -8.28 -4.16 2.05
N SER A 145 -7.68 -3.55 3.08
CA SER A 145 -6.47 -2.73 2.96
C SER A 145 -5.65 -2.83 4.24
N THR A 146 -4.36 -2.56 4.10
CA THR A 146 -3.37 -2.70 5.18
C THR A 146 -2.38 -1.56 5.13
N SER A 147 -1.89 -1.14 6.29
CA SER A 147 -0.72 -0.27 6.42
C SER A 147 0.20 -0.82 7.52
N VAL A 148 1.45 -0.40 7.51
CA VAL A 148 2.46 -0.86 8.47
C VAL A 148 3.32 0.31 8.94
N SER A 149 3.80 0.26 10.18
CA SER A 149 4.86 1.14 10.66
C SER A 149 6.20 0.82 9.97
N SER A 150 7.20 1.71 10.09
CA SER A 150 8.58 1.37 9.70
C SER A 150 9.01 0.06 10.38
N LEU A 151 9.71 -0.80 9.64
CA LEU A 151 10.08 -2.13 10.08
C LEU A 151 11.33 -2.08 10.98
N PRO A 152 11.37 -2.76 12.14
CA PRO A 152 12.58 -2.84 12.94
C PRO A 152 13.63 -3.70 12.21
N MET A 153 14.84 -3.13 12.01
CA MET A 153 15.93 -3.77 11.28
C MET A 153 16.40 -5.07 11.95
N GLY A 154 16.55 -5.02 13.27
CA GLY A 154 17.28 -6.06 13.99
C GLY A 154 18.77 -6.06 13.65
N GLY A 155 19.47 -7.11 14.02
CA GLY A 155 20.90 -7.19 13.72
C GLY A 155 21.56 -8.43 14.31
N GLY A 156 22.85 -8.59 14.00
CA GLY A 156 23.62 -9.76 14.44
C GLY A 156 23.47 -10.95 13.51
N ARG A 157 23.41 -12.15 14.09
CA ARG A 157 23.31 -13.41 13.35
C ARG A 157 22.28 -14.33 13.95
N VAL A 158 21.60 -15.09 13.11
CA VAL A 158 20.65 -16.14 13.50
C VAL A 158 21.23 -17.51 13.14
N LYS A 159 21.06 -18.47 14.04
CA LYS A 159 21.42 -19.87 13.79
C LYS A 159 20.28 -20.53 13.03
N THR A 160 20.60 -21.07 11.86
CA THR A 160 19.65 -21.69 10.93
C THR A 160 20.11 -23.12 10.57
N ALA A 161 19.29 -23.85 9.85
CA ALA A 161 19.67 -25.15 9.30
C ALA A 161 20.91 -25.05 8.37
N HIS A 162 21.15 -23.89 7.77
CA HIS A 162 22.29 -23.58 6.90
C HIS A 162 23.50 -22.99 7.65
N GLY A 163 23.47 -22.97 8.98
CA GLY A 163 24.51 -22.37 9.81
C GLY A 163 24.14 -20.97 10.31
N LEU A 164 25.15 -20.13 10.57
CA LEU A 164 24.96 -18.78 11.03
C LEU A 164 24.75 -17.82 9.84
N LEU A 165 23.55 -17.25 9.75
CA LEU A 165 23.20 -16.26 8.73
C LEU A 165 23.11 -14.84 9.33
N PRO A 166 23.30 -13.78 8.52
CA PRO A 166 23.06 -12.40 8.95
C PRO A 166 21.58 -12.17 9.22
N VAL A 167 21.27 -11.13 10.01
CA VAL A 167 19.89 -10.65 10.22
C VAL A 167 19.75 -9.31 9.51
N PRO A 168 18.69 -9.15 8.66
CA PRO A 168 17.70 -10.15 8.25
C PRO A 168 18.30 -11.32 7.47
N ALA A 169 17.69 -12.51 7.60
CA ALA A 169 18.09 -13.66 6.79
C ALA A 169 17.84 -13.40 5.28
N PRO A 170 18.64 -14.03 4.35
CA PRO A 170 18.56 -13.68 2.92
C PRO A 170 17.16 -13.77 2.31
N ALA A 171 16.37 -14.79 2.62
CA ALA A 171 15.00 -14.90 2.14
C ALA A 171 14.09 -13.80 2.71
N THR A 172 14.27 -13.46 3.99
CA THR A 172 13.56 -12.35 4.64
C THR A 172 13.91 -11.01 3.99
N GLU A 173 15.19 -10.76 3.70
CA GLU A 173 15.64 -9.55 3.00
C GLU A 173 14.97 -9.40 1.64
N LEU A 174 14.93 -10.49 0.84
CA LEU A 174 14.27 -10.48 -0.47
C LEU A 174 12.77 -10.16 -0.38
N LEU A 175 12.07 -10.73 0.60
CA LEU A 175 10.66 -10.48 0.84
C LEU A 175 10.39 -9.02 1.22
N LEU A 176 11.28 -8.42 1.99
CA LEU A 176 11.09 -7.07 2.54
C LEU A 176 11.70 -5.95 1.68
N ARG A 177 12.17 -6.23 0.48
CA ARG A 177 12.62 -5.18 -0.45
C ARG A 177 11.50 -4.20 -0.76
N GLY A 178 11.82 -2.90 -0.63
CA GLY A 178 10.90 -1.79 -0.84
C GLY A 178 10.15 -1.32 0.41
N PHE A 179 10.35 -1.98 1.56
CA PHE A 179 9.82 -1.50 2.82
C PHE A 179 10.80 -0.53 3.52
N GLU A 180 10.26 0.40 4.28
CA GLU A 180 11.03 1.31 5.11
C GLU A 180 11.46 0.63 6.41
N PHE A 181 12.75 0.77 6.75
CA PHE A 181 13.33 0.21 7.97
C PHE A 181 13.77 1.29 8.94
N ILE A 182 13.70 0.96 10.23
CA ILE A 182 14.28 1.75 11.30
C ILE A 182 15.26 0.87 12.10
N ASP A 183 16.43 1.42 12.40
CA ASP A 183 17.36 0.81 13.35
C ASP A 183 17.10 1.38 14.76
N ASP A 184 16.54 0.55 15.62
CA ASP A 184 16.25 0.88 17.02
C ASP A 184 17.36 0.42 17.97
N GLY A 185 18.49 -0.05 17.44
CA GLY A 185 19.64 -0.53 18.21
C GLY A 185 19.43 -1.91 18.87
N ILE A 186 18.30 -2.58 18.62
CA ILE A 186 18.00 -3.88 19.25
C ILE A 186 18.41 -5.01 18.32
N SER A 187 19.38 -5.81 18.78
CA SER A 187 19.89 -6.97 18.05
C SER A 187 18.91 -8.15 18.07
N GLY A 188 19.10 -9.07 17.12
CA GLY A 188 18.32 -10.29 16.95
C GLY A 188 17.41 -10.24 15.72
N GLU A 189 16.84 -11.38 15.38
CA GLU A 189 15.87 -11.48 14.29
C GLU A 189 14.55 -10.91 14.75
N ARG A 190 14.17 -9.78 14.19
CA ARG A 190 12.94 -9.06 14.48
C ARG A 190 11.80 -9.48 13.57
N ILE A 191 12.10 -9.82 12.34
CA ILE A 191 11.11 -10.28 11.36
C ILE A 191 11.56 -11.64 10.82
N THR A 192 10.70 -12.65 11.00
CA THR A 192 10.95 -13.99 10.49
C THR A 192 10.54 -14.12 9.02
N PRO A 193 11.03 -15.14 8.28
CA PRO A 193 10.60 -15.38 6.90
C PRO A 193 9.07 -15.49 6.75
N THR A 194 8.40 -16.20 7.66
CA THR A 194 6.93 -16.36 7.67
C THR A 194 6.22 -15.02 7.89
N GLY A 195 6.69 -14.22 8.86
CA GLY A 195 6.17 -12.88 9.10
C GLY A 195 6.35 -11.95 7.89
N ALA A 196 7.53 -12.01 7.27
CA ALA A 196 7.85 -11.24 6.07
C ALA A 196 6.94 -11.60 4.88
N ALA A 197 6.65 -12.89 4.69
CA ALA A 197 5.78 -13.36 3.61
C ALA A 197 4.32 -12.91 3.83
N ILE A 198 3.82 -12.99 5.07
CA ILE A 198 2.49 -12.46 5.43
C ILE A 198 2.43 -10.97 5.15
N LEU A 199 3.43 -10.19 5.56
CA LEU A 199 3.49 -8.76 5.33
C LEU A 199 3.55 -8.42 3.84
N LYS A 200 4.38 -9.13 3.07
CA LYS A 200 4.48 -8.96 1.61
C LYS A 200 3.18 -9.28 0.90
N PHE A 201 2.46 -10.32 1.32
CA PHE A 201 1.14 -10.68 0.81
C PHE A 201 0.11 -9.58 1.06
N LEU A 202 0.10 -9.00 2.27
CA LEU A 202 -0.83 -7.95 2.67
C LEU A 202 -0.66 -6.65 1.86
N LYS A 203 0.49 -6.44 1.20
CA LYS A 203 0.79 -5.27 0.37
C LYS A 203 0.41 -3.95 1.05
N PRO A 204 1.02 -3.64 2.23
CA PRO A 204 0.67 -2.42 2.95
C PRO A 204 0.85 -1.18 2.09
N GLY A 205 -0.14 -0.31 2.13
CA GLY A 205 -0.11 1.02 1.52
C GLY A 205 -0.19 2.12 2.57
N GLU A 206 -0.66 3.28 2.17
CA GLU A 206 -0.84 4.41 3.08
C GLU A 206 -1.97 4.17 4.08
N LYS A 207 -1.88 4.82 5.24
CA LYS A 207 -2.98 4.84 6.20
C LYS A 207 -4.16 5.61 5.60
N PRO A 208 -5.40 5.14 5.79
CA PRO A 208 -6.57 5.91 5.39
C PRO A 208 -6.57 7.30 6.02
N ALA A 209 -6.86 8.34 5.24
CA ALA A 209 -6.91 9.72 5.72
C ALA A 209 -7.96 9.92 6.85
N SER A 210 -9.05 9.13 6.82
CA SER A 210 -10.07 9.11 7.87
C SER A 210 -10.54 7.68 8.13
N SER A 211 -10.59 7.29 9.39
CA SER A 211 -11.04 5.95 9.80
C SER A 211 -11.41 5.94 11.28
N VAL A 212 -12.28 5.02 11.67
CA VAL A 212 -12.67 4.83 13.08
C VAL A 212 -11.93 3.61 13.63
N LEU A 213 -11.16 3.79 14.70
CA LEU A 213 -10.51 2.68 15.39
C LEU A 213 -11.58 1.81 16.09
N LEU A 214 -11.64 0.54 15.71
CA LEU A 214 -12.54 -0.45 16.29
C LEU A 214 -11.91 -1.17 17.48
N GLY A 215 -10.58 -1.29 17.49
CA GLY A 215 -9.83 -1.94 18.55
C GLY A 215 -8.47 -2.41 18.06
N SER A 216 -7.71 -3.04 18.95
CA SER A 216 -6.39 -3.61 18.64
C SER A 216 -6.22 -4.95 19.31
N GLY A 217 -5.40 -5.80 18.72
CA GLY A 217 -4.93 -7.04 19.32
C GLY A 217 -3.41 -7.08 19.37
N TYR A 218 -2.87 -7.77 20.37
CA TYR A 218 -1.45 -7.90 20.66
C TYR A 218 -1.01 -9.34 20.57
N GLY A 219 -0.09 -9.65 19.69
CA GLY A 219 0.49 -10.99 19.54
C GLY A 219 1.93 -11.02 20.04
N PHE A 220 2.18 -11.82 21.07
CA PHE A 220 3.49 -11.95 21.69
C PHE A 220 4.38 -12.94 20.95
N GLY A 221 5.65 -12.58 20.79
CA GLY A 221 6.70 -13.48 20.36
C GLY A 221 7.30 -14.31 21.51
N SER A 222 8.07 -15.34 21.17
CA SER A 222 8.74 -16.22 22.12
C SER A 222 10.01 -15.60 22.73
N LYS A 223 10.73 -14.76 21.97
CA LYS A 223 11.97 -14.10 22.41
C LYS A 223 11.65 -12.94 23.38
N SER A 224 12.64 -12.56 24.18
CA SER A 224 12.59 -11.33 25.00
C SER A 224 13.65 -10.36 24.50
N PHE A 225 13.28 -9.08 24.39
CA PHE A 225 14.20 -8.01 24.01
C PHE A 225 14.34 -7.02 25.17
N PRO A 226 15.55 -6.48 25.42
CA PRO A 226 15.76 -5.49 26.46
C PRO A 226 14.98 -4.20 26.18
N GLY A 227 14.19 -3.74 27.16
CA GLY A 227 13.57 -2.41 27.12
C GLY A 227 12.32 -2.28 26.24
N ILE A 228 11.91 -3.33 25.54
CA ILE A 228 10.68 -3.32 24.74
C ILE A 228 9.89 -4.61 24.89
N SER A 229 8.58 -4.51 24.71
CA SER A 229 7.69 -5.67 24.57
C SER A 229 7.91 -6.35 23.21
N ASN A 230 8.13 -7.67 23.22
CA ASN A 230 8.20 -8.43 21.98
C ASN A 230 6.79 -8.76 21.48
N VAL A 231 6.13 -7.76 20.89
CA VAL A 231 4.76 -7.87 20.39
C VAL A 231 4.62 -7.27 18.99
N THR A 232 3.69 -7.83 18.23
CA THR A 232 3.06 -7.17 17.08
C THR A 232 1.69 -6.68 17.53
N ARG A 233 1.37 -5.41 17.29
CA ARG A 233 0.02 -4.88 17.42
C ARG A 233 -0.64 -4.84 16.07
N VAL A 234 -1.86 -5.37 15.99
CA VAL A 234 -2.74 -5.21 14.83
C VAL A 234 -3.92 -4.35 15.26
N SER A 235 -4.03 -3.16 14.70
CA SER A 235 -5.13 -2.22 14.94
C SER A 235 -6.15 -2.33 13.81
N PHE A 236 -7.42 -2.41 14.14
CA PHE A 236 -8.54 -2.61 13.23
C PHE A 236 -9.33 -1.32 13.08
N PHE A 237 -9.54 -0.90 11.84
CA PHE A 237 -10.24 0.33 11.52
C PHE A 237 -11.43 0.05 10.62
N ASP A 238 -12.56 0.66 10.96
CA ASP A 238 -13.59 0.87 9.99
C ASP A 238 -13.19 2.07 9.13
N VAL A 239 -12.81 1.77 7.91
CA VAL A 239 -12.72 2.80 6.90
C VAL A 239 -14.17 3.06 6.53
N ASN A 240 -14.76 4.03 7.17
CA ASN A 240 -16.06 4.51 6.79
C ASN A 240 -16.01 4.81 5.29
N THR A 241 -16.37 3.82 4.51
CA THR A 241 -17.09 4.06 3.28
C THR A 241 -18.49 4.54 3.67
N ALA A 242 -18.65 5.51 4.54
CA ALA A 242 -19.58 6.56 4.34
C ALA A 242 -19.01 7.34 3.14
N SER A 243 -18.96 6.67 2.00
CA SER A 243 -19.36 7.32 0.80
C SER A 243 -20.85 7.66 0.99
N THR A 244 -21.13 8.76 1.62
CA THR A 244 -21.67 9.82 0.76
C THR A 244 -20.92 9.63 -0.50
N THR A 245 -21.58 9.28 -1.57
CA THR A 245 -21.05 9.34 -2.92
C THR A 245 -20.63 10.78 -3.08
N LEU A 246 -19.40 11.08 -2.54
CA LEU A 246 -18.79 12.36 -2.78
C LEU A 246 -18.64 12.39 -4.28
N SER A 247 -19.27 13.34 -4.91
CA SER A 247 -19.17 13.55 -6.35
C SER A 247 -17.75 13.95 -6.75
N TRP A 248 -16.79 13.88 -5.80
CA TRP A 248 -15.38 14.19 -6.00
C TRP A 248 -14.46 13.18 -5.33
N GLN A 249 -13.25 13.09 -5.83
CA GLN A 249 -12.11 12.39 -5.26
C GLN A 249 -11.21 13.40 -4.54
N GLU A 250 -10.50 12.96 -3.51
CA GLU A 250 -9.45 13.73 -2.85
C GLU A 250 -8.09 13.18 -3.25
N ASP A 251 -7.17 14.07 -3.63
CA ASP A 251 -5.77 13.74 -3.88
C ASP A 251 -4.85 14.81 -3.25
N ARG A 252 -3.53 14.57 -3.32
CA ARG A 252 -2.51 15.50 -2.87
C ARG A 252 -1.67 15.97 -4.04
N VAL A 253 -1.40 17.26 -4.06
CA VAL A 253 -0.59 17.90 -5.07
C VAL A 253 0.39 18.86 -4.40
N VAL A 254 1.45 19.23 -5.10
CA VAL A 254 2.40 20.25 -4.65
C VAL A 254 2.22 21.50 -5.49
N GLN A 255 2.15 22.62 -4.82
CA GLN A 255 2.17 23.95 -5.47
C GLN A 255 3.54 24.56 -5.32
N LEU A 256 4.17 24.85 -6.45
CA LEU A 256 5.44 25.57 -6.53
C LEU A 256 5.17 27.04 -6.84
N ASN A 257 5.82 27.95 -6.09
CA ASN A 257 5.63 29.40 -6.25
C ASN A 257 6.98 30.10 -6.28
N PHE A 258 7.17 30.99 -7.24
CA PHE A 258 8.34 31.85 -7.36
C PHE A 258 8.02 33.16 -8.12
N GLU A 259 8.88 34.14 -8.02
CA GLU A 259 8.76 35.41 -8.71
C GLU A 259 9.97 35.65 -9.62
N ILE A 260 9.71 36.32 -10.76
CA ILE A 260 10.70 36.69 -11.78
C ILE A 260 10.59 38.21 -12.05
N ASP A 261 11.71 38.95 -11.87
CA ASP A 261 11.76 40.40 -12.15
C ASP A 261 12.85 40.80 -13.15
N ASP A 262 13.61 39.83 -13.66
CA ASP A 262 14.77 40.05 -14.51
C ASP A 262 14.82 39.17 -15.80
N GLN A 263 13.74 38.48 -16.13
CA GLN A 263 13.54 37.74 -17.38
C GLN A 263 12.53 38.44 -18.26
N THR A 264 12.78 38.46 -19.60
CA THR A 264 11.82 39.12 -20.50
C THR A 264 10.51 38.33 -20.57
N PRO A 265 9.36 39.00 -20.79
CA PRO A 265 8.07 38.29 -20.93
C PRO A 265 8.05 37.28 -22.06
N GLU A 266 8.76 37.52 -23.14
CA GLU A 266 8.87 36.62 -24.30
C GLU A 266 9.62 35.34 -23.91
N ASP A 267 10.77 35.47 -23.27
CA ASP A 267 11.60 34.35 -22.82
C ASP A 267 10.89 33.56 -21.71
N LEU A 268 10.29 34.24 -20.75
CA LEU A 268 9.48 33.59 -19.69
C LEU A 268 8.28 32.81 -20.26
N SER A 269 7.66 33.33 -21.35
CA SER A 269 6.55 32.61 -21.99
C SER A 269 7.00 31.26 -22.57
N VAL A 270 8.18 31.21 -23.19
CA VAL A 270 8.77 29.96 -23.70
C VAL A 270 9.10 29.01 -22.53
N ALA A 271 9.74 29.52 -21.49
CA ALA A 271 10.08 28.75 -20.30
C ALA A 271 8.84 28.09 -19.65
N LEU A 272 7.78 28.85 -19.47
CA LEU A 272 6.54 28.35 -18.86
C LEU A 272 5.81 27.32 -19.75
N GLU A 273 5.93 27.44 -21.09
CA GLU A 273 5.38 26.43 -21.99
C GLU A 273 6.18 25.11 -21.90
N ASN A 274 7.53 25.19 -21.90
CA ASN A 274 8.37 24.02 -21.68
C ASN A 274 8.05 23.32 -20.34
N ILE A 275 7.85 24.08 -19.27
CA ILE A 275 7.48 23.53 -17.96
C ILE A 275 6.08 22.90 -18.01
N ARG A 276 5.11 23.50 -18.72
CA ARG A 276 3.74 23.00 -18.84
C ARG A 276 3.66 21.63 -19.50
N GLU A 277 4.58 21.34 -20.44
CA GLU A 277 4.64 20.06 -21.16
C GLU A 277 5.28 18.92 -20.35
N LEU A 278 5.87 19.21 -19.18
CA LEU A 278 6.51 18.18 -18.36
C LEU A 278 5.51 17.17 -17.80
N PRO A 279 5.85 15.88 -17.77
CA PRO A 279 5.04 14.87 -17.13
C PRO A 279 4.78 15.19 -15.65
N GLY A 280 3.51 15.15 -15.24
CA GLY A 280 3.11 15.41 -13.86
C GLY A 280 2.83 16.87 -13.54
N VAL A 281 3.07 17.82 -14.44
CA VAL A 281 2.57 19.19 -14.31
C VAL A 281 1.07 19.19 -14.61
N LEU A 282 0.29 19.76 -13.70
CA LEU A 282 -1.16 19.81 -13.78
C LEU A 282 -1.67 21.16 -14.26
N ASP A 283 -0.97 22.22 -13.88
CA ASP A 283 -1.30 23.60 -14.30
C ASP A 283 -0.10 24.52 -14.09
N VAL A 284 0.00 25.55 -14.94
CA VAL A 284 1.00 26.62 -14.86
C VAL A 284 0.30 27.94 -15.04
N ASN A 285 0.34 28.78 -14.02
CA ASN A 285 -0.27 30.11 -14.00
C ASN A 285 0.79 31.18 -13.78
N GLN A 286 0.61 32.34 -14.39
CA GLN A 286 1.39 33.53 -14.11
C GLN A 286 0.49 34.73 -13.87
N SER A 287 0.93 35.62 -12.99
CA SER A 287 0.25 36.90 -12.72
C SER A 287 1.27 38.02 -12.52
N LEU A 288 0.84 39.26 -12.78
CA LEU A 288 1.66 40.42 -12.49
C LEU A 288 1.62 40.74 -11.00
N ALA A 289 2.78 41.01 -10.42
CA ALA A 289 2.92 41.45 -9.05
C ALA A 289 3.93 42.60 -8.95
N PHE A 290 3.91 43.34 -7.82
CA PHE A 290 4.88 44.38 -7.55
C PHE A 290 5.70 44.05 -6.31
N GLY A 291 6.99 43.95 -6.53
CA GLY A 291 7.96 43.60 -5.48
C GLY A 291 8.56 44.82 -4.77
N LYS A 292 9.70 44.64 -4.17
CA LYS A 292 10.44 45.71 -3.49
C LYS A 292 10.77 46.86 -4.44
N LYS A 293 10.67 48.10 -3.94
CA LYS A 293 10.91 49.31 -4.70
C LYS A 293 9.95 49.56 -5.88
N GLY A 294 8.77 48.92 -5.86
CA GLY A 294 7.77 49.05 -6.92
C GLY A 294 8.16 48.38 -8.25
N ARG A 295 9.10 47.46 -8.24
CA ARG A 295 9.45 46.72 -9.47
C ARG A 295 8.33 45.75 -9.84
N MET A 296 7.97 45.81 -11.11
CA MET A 296 7.03 44.83 -11.69
C MET A 296 7.73 43.49 -11.82
N MET A 297 7.06 42.41 -11.47
CA MET A 297 7.52 41.06 -11.55
C MET A 297 6.40 40.11 -11.94
N PHE A 298 6.76 38.95 -12.44
CA PHE A 298 5.82 37.85 -12.69
C PHE A 298 5.83 36.89 -11.48
N ALA A 299 4.68 36.70 -10.88
CA ALA A 299 4.47 35.64 -9.90
C ALA A 299 4.00 34.39 -10.63
N VAL A 300 4.79 33.32 -10.55
CA VAL A 300 4.54 32.03 -11.19
C VAL A 300 4.06 31.03 -10.16
N GLN A 301 3.02 30.29 -10.51
CA GLN A 301 2.45 29.23 -9.73
C GLN A 301 2.30 27.98 -10.58
N ILE A 302 2.86 26.86 -10.14
CA ILE A 302 2.82 25.57 -10.83
C ILE A 302 2.17 24.55 -9.89
N LEU A 303 1.21 23.80 -10.40
CA LEU A 303 0.62 22.68 -9.70
C LEU A 303 1.17 21.39 -10.27
N VAL A 304 1.70 20.50 -9.41
CA VAL A 304 2.40 19.29 -9.83
C VAL A 304 2.01 18.10 -8.95
N VAL A 305 1.99 16.89 -9.52
CA VAL A 305 1.85 15.66 -8.73
C VAL A 305 3.10 15.45 -7.86
N SER A 306 2.94 14.95 -6.64
CA SER A 306 4.03 14.83 -5.66
C SER A 306 5.25 14.06 -6.21
N GLN A 307 5.02 13.05 -7.06
CA GLN A 307 6.09 12.21 -7.62
C GLN A 307 6.98 12.96 -8.62
N ALA A 308 6.47 14.01 -9.27
CA ALA A 308 7.20 14.81 -10.27
C ALA A 308 7.81 16.10 -9.69
N GLU A 309 7.63 16.40 -8.41
CA GLU A 309 8.06 17.63 -7.75
C GLU A 309 9.53 17.97 -8.04
N SER A 310 10.41 17.01 -7.80
CA SER A 310 11.87 17.25 -7.92
C SER A 310 12.31 17.56 -9.36
N ASP A 311 11.76 16.84 -10.33
CA ASP A 311 12.11 17.01 -11.75
C ASP A 311 11.58 18.34 -12.27
N VAL A 312 10.35 18.72 -11.90
CA VAL A 312 9.75 20.00 -12.27
C VAL A 312 10.49 21.17 -11.62
N MET A 313 10.90 21.07 -10.35
CA MET A 313 11.74 22.10 -9.73
C MET A 313 13.08 22.27 -10.43
N ALA A 314 13.75 21.17 -10.81
CA ALA A 314 14.99 21.23 -11.55
C ALA A 314 14.81 21.98 -12.88
N GLN A 315 13.74 21.68 -13.63
CA GLN A 315 13.42 22.36 -14.86
C GLN A 315 13.08 23.85 -14.65
N CYS A 316 12.38 24.19 -13.55
CA CYS A 316 12.13 25.61 -13.22
C CYS A 316 13.43 26.40 -13.00
N PHE A 317 14.43 25.82 -12.34
CA PHE A 317 15.73 26.46 -12.15
C PHE A 317 16.55 26.55 -13.45
N GLU A 318 16.35 25.65 -14.39
CA GLU A 318 17.01 25.68 -15.70
C GLU A 318 16.38 26.68 -16.65
N GLU A 319 15.07 26.75 -16.72
CA GLU A 319 14.30 27.56 -17.66
C GLU A 319 14.11 29.01 -17.19
N THR A 320 14.27 29.30 -15.88
CA THR A 320 13.99 30.64 -15.33
C THR A 320 15.15 31.20 -14.54
N THR A 321 15.14 32.52 -14.33
CA THR A 321 16.13 33.22 -13.51
C THR A 321 15.88 33.13 -12.02
N THR A 322 14.84 32.37 -11.57
CA THR A 322 14.52 32.27 -10.13
C THR A 322 15.67 31.65 -9.33
N LEU A 323 15.93 32.20 -8.14
CA LEU A 323 16.93 31.66 -7.20
C LEU A 323 16.29 30.82 -6.09
N GLY A 324 14.96 30.73 -6.05
CA GLY A 324 14.29 30.02 -4.99
C GLY A 324 12.83 29.74 -5.29
N ILE A 325 12.38 28.54 -4.97
CA ILE A 325 11.00 28.08 -5.15
C ILE A 325 10.41 27.75 -3.79
N ARG A 326 9.26 28.35 -3.48
CA ARG A 326 8.46 27.97 -2.30
C ARG A 326 7.54 26.83 -2.71
N LYS A 327 7.44 25.82 -1.88
CA LYS A 327 6.56 24.68 -2.08
C LYS A 327 5.54 24.54 -0.96
N ILE A 328 4.34 24.15 -1.32
CA ILE A 328 3.22 23.93 -0.41
C ILE A 328 2.52 22.65 -0.84
N GLU A 329 2.40 21.69 0.06
CA GLU A 329 1.56 20.52 -0.14
C GLU A 329 0.10 20.92 0.06
N LEU A 330 -0.77 20.53 -0.86
CA LEU A 330 -2.19 20.86 -0.86
C LEU A 330 -3.03 19.59 -1.01
N ASP A 331 -4.06 19.48 -0.19
CA ASP A 331 -5.16 18.54 -0.44
C ASP A 331 -6.08 19.16 -1.52
N ARG A 332 -6.46 18.36 -2.53
CA ARG A 332 -7.28 18.80 -3.64
C ARG A 332 -8.51 17.91 -3.78
N ALA A 333 -9.69 18.49 -3.97
CA ALA A 333 -10.91 17.80 -4.33
C ALA A 333 -11.16 17.91 -5.84
N ILE A 334 -11.36 16.77 -6.52
CA ILE A 334 -11.57 16.69 -7.96
C ILE A 334 -12.88 15.96 -8.23
N LEU A 335 -13.78 16.55 -9.01
CA LEU A 335 -15.00 15.87 -9.44
C LEU A 335 -14.66 14.59 -10.22
N ASN A 336 -15.41 13.52 -9.95
CA ASN A 336 -15.35 12.33 -10.78
C ASN A 336 -15.75 12.69 -12.20
N ARG A 337 -14.89 12.40 -13.16
CA ARG A 337 -15.09 12.72 -14.57
C ARG A 337 -14.76 11.54 -15.46
N SER A 338 -15.50 11.44 -16.57
CA SER A 338 -15.30 10.47 -17.63
C SER A 338 -15.27 11.16 -18.98
N GLU A 339 -14.49 10.63 -19.91
CA GLU A 339 -14.45 11.11 -21.29
C GLU A 339 -15.39 10.27 -22.13
N HIS A 340 -16.16 10.95 -22.98
CA HIS A 340 -17.10 10.35 -23.91
C HIS A 340 -16.93 10.99 -25.29
N ILE A 341 -17.30 10.23 -26.32
CA ILE A 341 -17.40 10.73 -27.69
C ILE A 341 -18.89 10.87 -28.04
N VAL A 342 -19.29 12.06 -28.40
CA VAL A 342 -20.65 12.37 -28.85
C VAL A 342 -20.65 12.60 -30.35
N ASN A 343 -21.60 12.00 -31.06
CA ASN A 343 -21.74 12.18 -32.49
C ASN A 343 -22.89 13.20 -32.75
N VAL A 344 -22.59 14.28 -33.43
CA VAL A 344 -23.59 15.25 -33.89
C VAL A 344 -23.56 15.31 -35.40
N GLY A 345 -24.58 14.74 -36.06
CA GLY A 345 -24.56 14.51 -37.49
C GLY A 345 -23.44 13.55 -37.90
N THR A 346 -22.50 14.01 -38.72
CA THR A 346 -21.35 13.22 -39.18
C THR A 346 -20.06 13.49 -38.40
N GLU A 347 -20.11 14.43 -37.48
CA GLU A 347 -18.93 14.87 -36.71
C GLU A 347 -18.88 14.23 -35.34
N LYS A 348 -17.65 14.01 -34.84
CA LYS A 348 -17.37 13.41 -33.52
C LYS A 348 -16.73 14.45 -32.64
N PHE A 349 -17.25 14.58 -31.42
CA PHE A 349 -16.76 15.52 -30.43
C PHE A 349 -16.42 14.81 -29.11
N ARG A 350 -15.25 15.11 -28.56
CA ARG A 350 -14.87 14.65 -27.22
C ARG A 350 -15.58 15.50 -26.18
N THR A 351 -16.17 14.83 -25.20
CA THR A 351 -16.84 15.48 -24.07
C THR A 351 -16.32 14.94 -22.76
N LYS A 352 -16.27 15.80 -21.75
CA LYS A 352 -16.02 15.44 -20.35
C LYS A 352 -17.30 15.55 -19.56
N ARG A 353 -17.74 14.42 -18.99
CA ARG A 353 -18.87 14.38 -18.05
C ARG A 353 -18.31 14.44 -16.63
N ALA A 354 -18.79 15.33 -15.79
CA ALA A 354 -18.44 15.47 -14.40
C ALA A 354 -19.65 15.28 -13.50
N SER A 355 -19.51 14.40 -12.49
CA SER A 355 -20.53 14.18 -11.46
C SER A 355 -20.46 15.31 -10.44
N ARG A 356 -21.54 16.05 -10.26
CA ARG A 356 -21.69 17.11 -9.24
C ARG A 356 -22.66 16.67 -8.14
N PRO A 357 -22.64 17.29 -6.97
CA PRO A 357 -23.67 17.04 -5.97
C PRO A 357 -25.06 17.32 -6.54
N GLY A 358 -25.84 16.23 -6.78
CA GLY A 358 -27.21 16.32 -7.26
C GLY A 358 -27.40 16.48 -8.78
N ASP A 359 -26.32 16.57 -9.59
CA ASP A 359 -26.43 16.75 -11.03
C ASP A 359 -25.21 16.20 -11.80
N MET A 360 -25.32 16.09 -13.12
CA MET A 360 -24.22 15.81 -14.04
C MET A 360 -24.03 16.96 -15.02
N THR A 361 -22.77 17.32 -15.25
CA THR A 361 -22.46 18.34 -16.27
C THR A 361 -21.57 17.76 -17.35
N THR A 362 -21.92 18.07 -18.60
CA THR A 362 -21.12 17.70 -19.76
C THR A 362 -20.49 18.94 -20.37
N LYS A 363 -19.21 18.86 -20.72
CA LYS A 363 -18.47 19.90 -21.45
C LYS A 363 -17.81 19.30 -22.66
N VAL A 364 -17.95 19.95 -23.82
CA VAL A 364 -17.20 19.60 -25.02
C VAL A 364 -15.77 20.13 -24.95
N GLU A 365 -14.81 19.36 -25.48
CA GLU A 365 -13.43 19.83 -25.59
C GLU A 365 -13.36 20.99 -26.59
N ILE A 366 -12.77 22.09 -26.14
CA ILE A 366 -12.72 23.32 -26.93
C ILE A 366 -11.95 23.13 -28.24
N ASP A 367 -10.92 22.29 -28.23
CA ASP A 367 -10.08 22.04 -29.39
C ASP A 367 -10.85 21.41 -30.55
N ASP A 368 -11.87 20.59 -30.26
CA ASP A 368 -12.70 19.94 -31.26
C ASP A 368 -13.61 20.92 -31.99
N ILE A 369 -13.90 22.07 -31.39
CA ILE A 369 -14.74 23.14 -31.93
C ILE A 369 -14.03 24.46 -32.18
N ALA A 370 -12.71 24.54 -31.88
CA ALA A 370 -11.92 25.79 -32.00
C ALA A 370 -11.90 26.35 -33.42
N HIS A 371 -11.94 25.45 -34.43
CA HIS A 371 -11.94 25.82 -35.86
C HIS A 371 -13.24 26.50 -36.31
N LEU A 372 -14.32 26.40 -35.54
CA LEU A 372 -15.61 26.98 -35.89
C LEU A 372 -15.64 28.51 -35.65
N PRO A 373 -16.33 29.30 -36.51
CA PRO A 373 -16.57 30.71 -36.23
C PRO A 373 -17.29 30.95 -34.88
N GLY A 374 -16.98 32.05 -34.21
CA GLY A 374 -17.37 32.29 -32.83
C GLY A 374 -18.86 32.10 -32.48
N ILE A 375 -19.79 32.44 -33.40
CA ILE A 375 -21.24 32.22 -33.21
C ILE A 375 -21.54 30.71 -33.29
N ARG A 376 -21.06 30.03 -34.35
CA ARG A 376 -21.24 28.60 -34.55
C ARG A 376 -20.60 27.80 -33.42
N ARG A 377 -19.40 28.15 -33.01
CA ARG A 377 -18.72 27.48 -31.89
C ARG A 377 -19.58 27.49 -30.62
N ARG A 378 -20.20 28.64 -30.31
CA ARG A 378 -21.08 28.75 -29.12
C ARG A 378 -22.35 27.96 -29.25
N SER A 379 -23.02 27.96 -30.44
CA SER A 379 -24.21 27.15 -30.65
C SER A 379 -23.92 25.66 -30.64
N THR A 380 -22.90 25.22 -31.39
CA THR A 380 -22.47 23.80 -31.40
C THR A 380 -22.10 23.32 -30.00
N LYS A 381 -21.39 24.14 -29.21
CA LYS A 381 -21.10 23.83 -27.81
C LYS A 381 -22.37 23.60 -27.01
N ALA A 382 -23.32 24.52 -27.07
CA ALA A 382 -24.57 24.42 -26.33
C ALA A 382 -25.40 23.19 -26.77
N ASP A 383 -25.47 22.91 -28.08
CA ASP A 383 -26.21 21.79 -28.64
C ASP A 383 -25.63 20.45 -28.14
N ILE A 384 -24.28 20.29 -28.12
CA ILE A 384 -23.63 19.06 -27.64
C ILE A 384 -23.84 18.91 -26.13
N GLU A 385 -23.66 19.98 -25.35
CA GLU A 385 -23.79 19.95 -23.88
C GLU A 385 -25.24 19.68 -23.44
N ASN A 386 -26.25 20.14 -24.18
CA ASN A 386 -27.67 19.89 -23.89
C ASN A 386 -28.12 18.48 -24.29
N GLN A 387 -27.71 17.95 -25.44
CA GLN A 387 -28.07 16.59 -25.89
C GLN A 387 -27.60 15.51 -24.92
N THR A 388 -26.51 15.75 -24.21
CA THR A 388 -25.92 14.78 -23.27
C THR A 388 -26.46 14.93 -21.84
N SER A 389 -27.28 15.91 -21.55
CA SER A 389 -27.97 16.09 -20.26
C SER A 389 -29.32 15.34 -20.20
N GLU A 390 -29.82 14.84 -21.33
CA GLU A 390 -31.09 14.10 -21.43
C GLU A 390 -30.90 12.57 -21.46
N GLU A 391 -29.68 12.05 -21.58
CA GLU A 391 -29.31 10.63 -21.45
C GLU A 391 -28.68 10.33 -20.05
#